data_9363d68847ef867895a64b808d7b1133
#
_entry.id   9363d68847ef867895a64b808d7b1133
#
_cell.length_a   1.000
_cell.length_b   1.000
_cell.length_c   1.000
_cell.angle_alpha   90.00
_cell.angle_beta   90.00
_cell.angle_gamma   90.00
#
_symmetry.space_group_name_H-M   'P 1'
#
loop_
_entity.id
_entity.type
_entity.pdbx_description
1 polymer ?
#
loop_
_entity_poly.entity_id
_entity_poly.type
_entity_poly.pdbx_seq_one_letter_code
_entity_poly.pdbx_strand_id
1 'polypeptide(L)'
;MSRKIKIIRDNLELTQEQVSILTGVPVKTLRNWEQEVRKPSDWTIDLVMDRLLRVKMEECANIDEATGILSFLTIKENVSDLAKSYDIEKVYLFGSYIKGTAKEDSDIDIFIESSLFGLEFFGFAEALRERLGKKIGLLSNKTVEPKSTIENEIYQTGILIYER
;
A
#
# COMPACT_ATOMS: atom_id res chain seq x y z
N MET A 1 6.62 5.44 11.21
CA MET A 1 6.30 5.98 9.88
C MET A 1 7.44 5.93 8.88
N SER A 2 8.68 6.29 9.23
CA SER A 2 9.86 6.18 8.31
C SER A 2 10.16 4.76 7.81
N ARG A 3 9.67 3.75 8.50
CA ARG A 3 9.82 2.33 8.15
C ARG A 3 9.16 1.95 6.82
N LYS A 4 8.19 2.74 6.34
CA LYS A 4 7.47 2.47 5.08
C LYS A 4 8.41 2.42 3.86
N ILE A 5 9.37 3.38 3.76
CA ILE A 5 10.32 3.41 2.63
C ILE A 5 11.22 2.18 2.65
N LYS A 6 11.67 1.75 3.82
CA LYS A 6 12.46 0.53 3.95
C LYS A 6 11.64 -0.70 3.56
N ILE A 7 10.40 -0.82 4.04
CA ILE A 7 9.51 -1.94 3.72
C ILE A 7 9.31 -2.03 2.20
N ILE A 8 8.95 -0.92 1.53
CA ILE A 8 8.71 -0.94 0.09
C ILE A 8 9.99 -1.23 -0.68
N ARG A 9 11.14 -0.67 -0.28
CA ARG A 9 12.44 -0.96 -0.89
C ARG A 9 12.78 -2.45 -0.77
N ASP A 10 12.59 -3.04 0.40
CA ASP A 10 12.85 -4.47 0.65
C ASP A 10 11.85 -5.35 -0.16
N ASN A 11 10.57 -4.98 -0.23
CA ASN A 11 9.56 -5.67 -1.06
C ASN A 11 9.92 -5.67 -2.56
N LEU A 12 10.54 -4.59 -3.03
CA LEU A 12 10.95 -4.44 -4.43
C LEU A 12 12.37 -4.95 -4.70
N GLU A 13 13.03 -5.51 -3.68
CA GLU A 13 14.41 -6.04 -3.75
C GLU A 13 15.43 -4.98 -4.23
N LEU A 14 15.22 -3.71 -3.87
CA LEU A 14 16.08 -2.60 -4.28
C LEU A 14 17.14 -2.25 -3.24
N THR A 15 18.32 -1.82 -3.71
CA THR A 15 19.33 -1.20 -2.84
C THR A 15 19.01 0.28 -2.59
N GLN A 16 19.61 0.89 -1.55
CA GLN A 16 19.46 2.33 -1.30
C GLN A 16 19.97 3.18 -2.48
N GLU A 17 21.01 2.73 -3.15
CA GLU A 17 21.58 3.37 -4.35
C GLU A 17 20.57 3.35 -5.51
N GLN A 18 19.91 2.21 -5.76
CA GLN A 18 18.87 2.10 -6.79
C GLN A 18 17.69 3.01 -6.47
N VAL A 19 17.21 3.01 -5.23
CA VAL A 19 16.15 3.94 -4.81
C VAL A 19 16.58 5.40 -5.02
N SER A 20 17.83 5.75 -4.70
CA SER A 20 18.35 7.09 -4.94
C SER A 20 18.33 7.48 -6.42
N ILE A 21 18.72 6.58 -7.30
CA ILE A 21 18.68 6.81 -8.77
C ILE A 21 17.24 7.01 -9.26
N LEU A 22 16.31 6.15 -8.81
CA LEU A 22 14.93 6.17 -9.26
C LEU A 22 14.12 7.37 -8.76
N THR A 23 14.45 7.86 -7.57
CA THR A 23 13.68 8.93 -6.90
C THR A 23 14.38 10.28 -6.87
N GLY A 24 15.68 10.32 -7.15
CA GLY A 24 16.50 11.53 -6.98
C GLY A 24 16.83 11.88 -5.51
N VAL A 25 16.37 11.07 -4.55
CA VAL A 25 16.66 11.30 -3.12
C VAL A 25 18.07 10.81 -2.80
N PRO A 26 18.97 11.65 -2.22
CA PRO A 26 20.34 11.24 -1.91
C PRO A 26 20.38 10.01 -0.96
N VAL A 27 21.29 9.08 -1.20
CA VAL A 27 21.47 7.85 -0.37
C VAL A 27 21.60 8.17 1.11
N LYS A 28 22.36 9.22 1.47
CA LYS A 28 22.50 9.67 2.87
C LYS A 28 21.15 10.05 3.48
N THR A 29 20.28 10.69 2.71
CA THR A 29 18.94 11.07 3.15
C THR A 29 18.06 9.85 3.35
N LEU A 30 18.07 8.90 2.40
CA LEU A 30 17.35 7.63 2.51
C LEU A 30 17.79 6.84 3.74
N ARG A 31 19.09 6.75 3.98
CA ARG A 31 19.65 6.08 5.16
C ARG A 31 19.15 6.72 6.47
N ASN A 32 19.18 8.05 6.55
CA ASN A 32 18.68 8.77 7.71
C ASN A 32 17.17 8.54 7.93
N TRP A 33 16.38 8.43 6.87
CA TRP A 33 14.96 8.12 6.94
C TRP A 33 14.69 6.69 7.40
N GLU A 34 15.42 5.72 6.84
CA GLU A 34 15.27 4.30 7.22
C GLU A 34 15.75 4.01 8.66
N GLN A 35 16.73 4.76 9.15
CA GLN A 35 17.23 4.69 10.52
C GLN A 35 16.46 5.59 11.50
N GLU A 36 15.42 6.28 11.04
CA GLU A 36 14.60 7.19 11.84
C GLU A 36 15.36 8.39 12.46
N VAL A 37 16.57 8.67 11.97
CA VAL A 37 17.36 9.85 12.37
C VAL A 37 16.66 11.15 11.95
N ARG A 38 16.01 11.13 10.80
CA ARG A 38 15.14 12.21 10.30
C ARG A 38 13.87 11.61 9.76
N LYS A 39 12.73 12.29 10.00
CA LYS A 39 11.44 11.87 9.49
C LYS A 39 11.07 12.75 8.30
N PRO A 40 10.88 12.19 7.10
CA PRO A 40 10.28 12.93 5.99
C PRO A 40 8.80 13.21 6.28
N SER A 41 8.21 14.17 5.60
CA SER A 41 6.76 14.38 5.66
C SER A 41 6.02 13.19 5.03
N ASP A 42 4.78 12.96 5.45
CA ASP A 42 4.00 11.82 4.95
C ASP A 42 3.79 11.90 3.43
N TRP A 43 3.51 13.08 2.88
CA TRP A 43 3.38 13.27 1.45
C TRP A 43 4.68 12.97 0.68
N THR A 44 5.86 13.25 1.27
CA THR A 44 7.16 12.89 0.67
C THR A 44 7.31 11.36 0.61
N ILE A 45 6.93 10.67 1.69
CA ILE A 45 6.95 9.20 1.71
C ILE A 45 6.03 8.66 0.62
N ASP A 46 4.82 9.18 0.52
CA ASP A 46 3.82 8.74 -0.46
C ASP A 46 4.30 8.92 -1.91
N LEU A 47 4.93 10.07 -2.23
CA LEU A 47 5.50 10.32 -3.55
C LEU A 47 6.65 9.36 -3.88
N VAL A 48 7.54 9.12 -2.91
CA VAL A 48 8.65 8.17 -3.10
C VAL A 48 8.11 6.76 -3.34
N MET A 49 7.11 6.35 -2.56
CA MET A 49 6.49 5.03 -2.71
C MET A 49 5.77 4.89 -4.05
N ASP A 50 4.97 5.88 -4.43
CA ASP A 50 4.28 5.87 -5.73
C ASP A 50 5.28 5.77 -6.89
N ARG A 51 6.36 6.56 -6.83
CA ARG A 51 7.41 6.51 -7.86
C ARG A 51 8.08 5.14 -7.95
N LEU A 52 8.44 4.53 -6.81
CA LEU A 52 9.10 3.23 -6.80
C LEU A 52 8.19 2.11 -7.32
N LEU A 53 6.93 2.09 -6.88
CA LEU A 53 5.96 1.10 -7.33
C LEU A 53 5.66 1.26 -8.81
N ARG A 54 5.45 2.49 -9.27
CA ARG A 54 5.18 2.78 -10.69
C ARG A 54 6.31 2.28 -11.58
N VAL A 55 7.58 2.63 -11.27
CA VAL A 55 8.73 2.20 -12.07
C VAL A 55 8.83 0.68 -12.12
N LYS A 56 8.62 0.01 -10.98
CA LYS A 56 8.69 -1.46 -10.93
C LYS A 56 7.58 -2.12 -11.73
N MET A 57 6.37 -1.58 -11.64
CA MET A 57 5.24 -2.07 -12.42
C MET A 57 5.45 -1.80 -13.94
N GLU A 58 5.98 -0.62 -14.32
CA GLU A 58 6.31 -0.28 -15.70
C GLU A 58 7.36 -1.23 -16.31
N GLU A 59 8.30 -1.74 -15.51
CA GLU A 59 9.25 -2.78 -15.95
C GLU A 59 8.56 -4.13 -16.21
N CYS A 60 7.44 -4.41 -15.54
CA CYS A 60 6.71 -5.68 -15.63
C CYS A 60 5.55 -5.68 -16.64
N ALA A 61 4.99 -4.50 -16.90
CA ALA A 61 3.87 -4.31 -17.83
C ALA A 61 3.92 -2.87 -18.35
N ASN A 62 3.61 -2.63 -19.61
CA ASN A 62 3.41 -1.27 -20.13
C ASN A 62 2.21 -0.63 -19.40
N ILE A 63 2.47 0.03 -18.26
CA ILE A 63 1.44 0.65 -17.45
C ILE A 63 1.15 2.03 -18.01
N ASP A 64 0.02 2.11 -18.64
CA ASP A 64 -0.74 3.32 -18.83
C ASP A 64 -1.97 3.24 -17.90
N GLU A 65 -2.53 4.36 -17.44
CA GLU A 65 -3.85 4.38 -16.75
C GLU A 65 -4.94 3.69 -17.59
N ALA A 66 -4.73 3.61 -18.92
CA ALA A 66 -5.52 2.81 -19.84
C ALA A 66 -5.43 1.30 -19.63
N THR A 67 -4.41 0.77 -18.95
CA THR A 67 -4.24 -0.68 -18.70
C THR A 67 -4.91 -1.17 -17.42
N GLY A 68 -5.61 -0.29 -16.69
CA GLY A 68 -6.38 -0.68 -15.50
C GLY A 68 -5.56 -1.00 -14.25
N ILE A 69 -4.25 -0.71 -14.20
CA ILE A 69 -3.45 -0.79 -12.98
C ILE A 69 -3.47 0.58 -12.31
N LEU A 70 -3.96 0.64 -11.07
CA LEU A 70 -4.07 1.89 -10.32
C LEU A 70 -2.75 2.26 -9.66
N SER A 71 -2.48 3.57 -9.58
CA SER A 71 -1.32 4.06 -8.83
C SER A 71 -1.51 3.88 -7.32
N PHE A 72 -0.40 3.81 -6.58
CA PHE A 72 -0.43 3.76 -5.12
C PHE A 72 -1.19 4.96 -4.53
N LEU A 73 -0.96 6.16 -5.07
CA LEU A 73 -1.63 7.37 -4.60
C LEU A 73 -3.14 7.30 -4.82
N THR A 74 -3.58 6.86 -6.00
CA THR A 74 -5.01 6.70 -6.32
C THR A 74 -5.68 5.74 -5.35
N ILE A 75 -5.06 4.58 -5.08
CA ILE A 75 -5.59 3.61 -4.11
C ILE A 75 -5.66 4.23 -2.72
N LYS A 76 -4.54 4.82 -2.25
CA LYS A 76 -4.46 5.41 -0.91
C LYS A 76 -5.50 6.51 -0.68
N GLU A 77 -5.64 7.44 -1.61
CA GLU A 77 -6.60 8.56 -1.49
C GLU A 77 -8.04 8.05 -1.41
N ASN A 78 -8.45 7.17 -2.33
CA ASN A 78 -9.81 6.65 -2.37
C ASN A 78 -10.15 5.81 -1.13
N VAL A 79 -9.22 4.94 -0.71
CA VAL A 79 -9.40 4.10 0.48
C VAL A 79 -9.44 4.95 1.75
N SER A 80 -8.51 5.90 1.90
CA SER A 80 -8.46 6.76 3.08
C SER A 80 -9.69 7.66 3.20
N ASP A 81 -10.17 8.18 2.08
CA ASP A 81 -11.36 9.02 2.08
C ASP A 81 -12.63 8.24 2.44
N LEU A 82 -12.77 7.03 1.89
CA LEU A 82 -13.90 6.18 2.23
C LEU A 82 -13.85 5.68 3.69
N ALA A 83 -12.67 5.32 4.19
CA ALA A 83 -12.48 4.81 5.56
C ALA A 83 -12.94 5.80 6.64
N LYS A 84 -12.86 7.11 6.38
CA LYS A 84 -13.36 8.16 7.29
C LYS A 84 -14.87 8.06 7.59
N SER A 85 -15.63 7.48 6.66
CA SER A 85 -17.09 7.32 6.78
C SER A 85 -17.51 6.03 7.50
N TYR A 86 -16.54 5.20 7.89
CA TYR A 86 -16.75 3.91 8.55
C TYR A 86 -16.00 3.87 9.89
N ASP A 87 -16.37 2.94 10.76
CA ASP A 87 -15.67 2.70 12.03
C ASP A 87 -14.43 1.82 11.81
N ILE A 88 -13.45 2.41 11.13
CA ILE A 88 -12.17 1.78 10.78
C ILE A 88 -11.05 2.53 11.50
N GLU A 89 -10.20 1.79 12.20
CA GLU A 89 -9.04 2.33 12.91
C GLU A 89 -7.83 2.42 11.99
N LYS A 90 -7.52 1.33 11.27
CA LYS A 90 -6.38 1.27 10.37
C LYS A 90 -6.71 0.52 9.09
N VAL A 91 -6.03 0.92 8.02
CA VAL A 91 -6.07 0.22 6.73
C VAL A 91 -4.66 -0.02 6.23
N TYR A 92 -4.39 -1.27 5.88
CA TYR A 92 -3.13 -1.70 5.26
C TYR A 92 -3.40 -2.15 3.82
N LEU A 93 -2.57 -1.70 2.90
CA LEU A 93 -2.47 -2.24 1.55
C LEU A 93 -1.36 -3.28 1.52
N PHE A 94 -1.61 -4.47 0.96
CA PHE A 94 -0.63 -5.55 0.89
C PHE A 94 -0.73 -6.30 -0.45
N GLY A 95 -0.10 -7.47 -0.58
CA GLY A 95 -0.19 -8.29 -1.79
C GLY A 95 0.54 -7.72 -3.00
N SER A 96 0.02 -7.98 -4.21
CA SER A 96 0.69 -7.73 -5.48
C SER A 96 1.01 -6.25 -5.73
N TYR A 97 0.14 -5.35 -5.31
CA TYR A 97 0.35 -3.90 -5.48
C TYR A 97 1.55 -3.38 -4.68
N ILE A 98 1.78 -3.91 -3.48
CA ILE A 98 2.93 -3.49 -2.65
C ILE A 98 4.21 -4.24 -3.03
N LYS A 99 4.10 -5.39 -3.68
CA LYS A 99 5.23 -6.15 -4.24
C LYS A 99 5.65 -5.66 -5.63
N GLY A 100 4.93 -4.70 -6.22
CA GLY A 100 5.20 -4.20 -7.57
C GLY A 100 4.98 -5.25 -8.66
N THR A 101 4.14 -6.26 -8.40
CA THR A 101 3.84 -7.37 -9.34
C THR A 101 2.38 -7.35 -9.80
N ALA A 102 1.63 -6.29 -9.47
CA ALA A 102 0.25 -6.15 -9.89
C ALA A 102 0.14 -6.11 -11.42
N LYS A 103 -0.92 -6.73 -11.94
CA LYS A 103 -1.30 -6.76 -13.35
C LYS A 103 -2.69 -6.17 -13.51
N GLU A 104 -3.13 -6.04 -14.76
CA GLU A 104 -4.46 -5.52 -15.09
C GLU A 104 -5.61 -6.26 -14.38
N ASP A 105 -5.48 -7.57 -14.22
CA ASP A 105 -6.48 -8.44 -13.57
C ASP A 105 -6.24 -8.66 -12.07
N SER A 106 -5.22 -8.02 -11.48
CA SER A 106 -4.91 -8.17 -10.07
C SER A 106 -5.98 -7.49 -9.19
N ASP A 107 -6.34 -8.18 -8.12
CA ASP A 107 -7.17 -7.65 -7.05
C ASP A 107 -6.36 -6.67 -6.18
N ILE A 108 -7.04 -5.74 -5.52
CA ILE A 108 -6.43 -4.87 -4.52
C ILE A 108 -6.64 -5.48 -3.15
N ASP A 109 -5.55 -5.94 -2.53
CA ASP A 109 -5.58 -6.61 -1.23
C ASP A 109 -5.50 -5.60 -0.09
N ILE A 110 -6.57 -5.52 0.71
CA ILE A 110 -6.73 -4.57 1.80
C ILE A 110 -7.03 -5.32 3.09
N PHE A 111 -6.32 -4.94 4.15
CA PHE A 111 -6.61 -5.39 5.51
C PHE A 111 -7.03 -4.21 6.37
N ILE A 112 -8.10 -4.39 7.14
CA ILE A 112 -8.62 -3.37 8.06
C ILE A 112 -8.58 -3.84 9.51
N GLU A 113 -8.15 -2.95 10.41
CA GLU A 113 -8.43 -3.03 11.83
C GLU A 113 -9.69 -2.22 12.10
N SER A 114 -10.79 -2.89 12.45
CA SER A 114 -12.10 -2.24 12.56
C SER A 114 -13.07 -3.02 13.45
N SER A 115 -14.13 -2.34 13.87
CA SER A 115 -15.29 -2.96 14.51
C SER A 115 -16.30 -3.52 13.50
N LEU A 116 -16.16 -3.23 12.21
CA LEU A 116 -17.08 -3.62 11.15
C LEU A 116 -17.33 -5.13 11.11
N PHE A 117 -18.56 -5.54 10.88
CA PHE A 117 -18.93 -6.92 10.62
C PHE A 117 -20.22 -7.01 9.77
N GLY A 118 -20.48 -8.21 9.21
CA GLY A 118 -21.69 -8.46 8.44
C GLY A 118 -21.87 -7.47 7.30
N LEU A 119 -23.05 -6.86 7.20
CA LEU A 119 -23.42 -5.97 6.10
C LEU A 119 -22.53 -4.73 5.98
N GLU A 120 -22.05 -4.17 7.09
CA GLU A 120 -21.17 -3.00 7.06
C GLU A 120 -19.81 -3.34 6.45
N PHE A 121 -19.24 -4.51 6.79
CA PHE A 121 -18.00 -4.99 6.21
C PHE A 121 -18.13 -5.20 4.70
N PHE A 122 -19.18 -5.87 4.25
CA PHE A 122 -19.42 -6.07 2.83
C PHE A 122 -19.78 -4.76 2.12
N GLY A 123 -20.49 -3.84 2.77
CA GLY A 123 -20.80 -2.51 2.25
C GLY A 123 -19.55 -1.69 1.98
N PHE A 124 -18.56 -1.75 2.89
CA PHE A 124 -17.26 -1.11 2.69
C PHE A 124 -16.49 -1.71 1.50
N ALA A 125 -16.47 -3.05 1.40
CA ALA A 125 -15.82 -3.74 0.27
C ALA A 125 -16.44 -3.34 -1.07
N GLU A 126 -17.78 -3.29 -1.15
CA GLU A 126 -18.50 -2.93 -2.38
C GLU A 126 -18.28 -1.45 -2.74
N ALA A 127 -18.33 -0.54 -1.76
CA ALA A 127 -18.05 0.87 -2.00
C ALA A 127 -16.60 1.11 -2.50
N LEU A 128 -15.63 0.35 -2.01
CA LEU A 128 -14.26 0.37 -2.54
C LEU A 128 -14.22 -0.15 -3.98
N ARG A 129 -14.91 -1.26 -4.26
CA ARG A 129 -14.98 -1.85 -5.59
C ARG A 129 -15.57 -0.87 -6.61
N GLU A 130 -16.64 -0.17 -6.25
CA GLU A 130 -17.26 0.84 -7.10
C GLU A 130 -16.32 2.04 -7.35
N ARG A 131 -15.64 2.54 -6.31
CA ARG A 131 -14.73 3.68 -6.44
C ARG A 131 -13.49 3.38 -7.27
N LEU A 132 -12.90 2.20 -7.08
CA LEU A 132 -11.62 1.83 -7.69
C LEU A 132 -11.79 1.07 -9.01
N GLY A 133 -13.02 0.61 -9.35
CA GLY A 133 -13.27 -0.17 -10.55
C GLY A 133 -12.52 -1.51 -10.60
N LYS A 134 -12.12 -2.02 -9.43
CA LYS A 134 -11.28 -3.22 -9.26
C LYS A 134 -11.91 -4.18 -8.27
N LYS A 135 -11.56 -5.45 -8.38
CA LYS A 135 -11.88 -6.42 -7.33
C LYS A 135 -11.07 -6.09 -6.08
N ILE A 136 -11.70 -6.22 -4.93
CA ILE A 136 -11.11 -5.94 -3.63
C ILE A 136 -11.04 -7.23 -2.82
N GLY A 137 -9.83 -7.63 -2.46
CA GLY A 137 -9.57 -8.65 -1.47
C GLY A 137 -9.58 -8.03 -0.07
N LEU A 138 -10.75 -7.95 0.58
CA LEU A 138 -10.87 -7.33 1.90
C LEU A 138 -10.76 -8.36 3.02
N LEU A 139 -9.79 -8.16 3.90
CA LEU A 139 -9.60 -8.91 5.14
C LEU A 139 -9.74 -7.98 6.36
N SER A 140 -10.04 -8.54 7.52
CA SER A 140 -10.11 -7.81 8.78
C SER A 140 -9.46 -8.57 9.93
N ASN A 141 -9.18 -7.87 11.02
CA ASN A 141 -8.72 -8.46 12.29
C ASN A 141 -9.68 -9.50 12.87
N LYS A 142 -10.91 -9.61 12.34
CA LYS A 142 -11.89 -10.63 12.73
C LYS A 142 -11.89 -11.86 11.84
N THR A 143 -11.37 -11.74 10.61
CA THR A 143 -11.37 -12.83 9.62
C THR A 143 -10.00 -13.51 9.49
N VAL A 144 -8.95 -12.82 9.91
CA VAL A 144 -7.57 -13.34 9.87
C VAL A 144 -7.24 -14.01 11.20
N GLU A 145 -6.82 -15.27 11.15
CA GLU A 145 -6.39 -16.00 12.35
C GLU A 145 -5.08 -15.40 12.90
N PRO A 146 -4.99 -15.17 14.21
CA PRO A 146 -3.77 -14.70 14.86
C PRO A 146 -2.57 -15.63 14.58
N LYS A 147 -1.41 -15.02 14.28
CA LYS A 147 -0.15 -15.72 13.94
C LYS A 147 -0.20 -16.56 12.65
N SER A 148 -1.21 -16.33 11.80
CA SER A 148 -1.26 -16.95 10.48
C SER A 148 -0.19 -16.39 9.53
N THR A 149 0.09 -17.11 8.45
CA THR A 149 1.00 -16.65 7.40
C THR A 149 0.52 -15.31 6.79
N ILE A 150 -0.80 -15.16 6.64
CA ILE A 150 -1.43 -13.95 6.10
C ILE A 150 -1.24 -12.77 7.05
N GLU A 151 -1.48 -12.96 8.34
CA GLU A 151 -1.25 -11.90 9.34
C GLU A 151 0.21 -11.44 9.35
N ASN A 152 1.14 -12.40 9.33
CA ASN A 152 2.57 -12.09 9.27
C ASN A 152 2.92 -11.32 7.99
N GLU A 153 2.39 -11.69 6.84
CA GLU A 153 2.59 -10.98 5.57
C GLU A 153 2.09 -9.53 5.68
N ILE A 154 0.87 -9.33 6.18
CA ILE A 154 0.26 -8.00 6.32
C ILE A 154 1.14 -7.08 7.18
N TYR A 155 1.59 -7.55 8.35
CA TYR A 155 2.38 -6.70 9.25
C TYR A 155 3.85 -6.54 8.86
N GLN A 156 4.42 -7.48 8.10
CA GLN A 156 5.81 -7.40 7.64
C GLN A 156 5.97 -6.64 6.33
N THR A 157 5.09 -6.88 5.36
CA THR A 157 5.21 -6.33 4.01
C THR A 157 4.13 -5.31 3.66
N GLY A 158 3.02 -5.32 4.37
CA GLY A 158 1.92 -4.40 4.15
C GLY A 158 2.27 -2.96 4.53
N ILE A 159 1.63 -2.03 3.86
CA ILE A 159 1.82 -0.58 4.06
C ILE A 159 0.56 0.00 4.70
N LEU A 160 0.72 0.62 5.87
CA LEU A 160 -0.34 1.38 6.51
C LEU A 160 -0.66 2.62 5.66
N ILE A 161 -1.85 2.65 5.07
CA ILE A 161 -2.31 3.74 4.19
C ILE A 161 -3.30 4.68 4.88
N TYR A 162 -3.99 4.23 5.93
CA TYR A 162 -4.90 5.04 6.73
C TYR A 162 -4.79 4.66 8.21
N GLU A 163 -4.85 5.66 9.08
CA GLU A 163 -4.97 5.55 10.54
C GLU A 163 -5.81 6.72 11.05
N ARG A 164 -6.79 6.39 11.90
CA ARG A 164 -7.72 7.35 12.52
C ARG A 164 -7.06 8.14 13.63
#